data_198a17c8ae76e0b22756c53d5238cf20
#
_entry.id   198a17c8ae76e0b22756c53d5238cf20
#
_cell.length_a   1.000
_cell.length_b   1.000
_cell.length_c   1.000
_cell.angle_alpha   90.00
_cell.angle_beta   90.00
_cell.angle_gamma   90.00
#
_symmetry.space_group_name_H-M   'P 1'
#
loop_
_entity.id
_entity.type
_entity.pdbx_description
1 polymer ?
#
loop_
_entity_poly.entity_id
_entity_poly.type
_entity_poly.pdbx_seq_one_letter_code
_entity_poly.pdbx_strand_id
1 'polypeptide(L)'
;MQFGIIRRRFAKIQVGCKELKMGTIFKNSEKSQTFWVKNNHRNHIFVKLEIDNNMPDLQRTYPKSHVIAPGEIQGFRIVLFSSIVRKSIYPVKYTINYKHSFKLRVFAEIILVKLDIQNTFNKFTFRNDKFEKDKVEMSVTQKLRLFNGGNAPAEIFWDKNKEKAFNISPMKDTIMPHSEKEVTVVFNPFNSAVQREKYPDEFKLNIINGEAVTFPVEGIVSSCNVVFGGDGDKVNFDMVHTGVAATKLFSLKNETSRVVSAYQIQNPLPDVLTFKDAAGYLTDKIKTILVTINYKEPNPDFECEVPILIRGGKGLVLKIAANIVQPEVIIEQNSFDFGGVSFNEQSTKLLTFNNKSHLSANVIVNLNSDLRFRDFKLILQEKEKEKGIIIKPLEKEKKDETFEEEESEEEEKNEEDDSSEKENSHELREFMITIPKEEKANFDFIFCPNSFDTDVFDFETNFQLVGANEEYKGLRRKRYGKKIDSVITISDMVVKFPKTFIYENITNFHTKEIKIGSVQQNKSLKWSFILPDEMINEGVFDIINKKGEIPANQDIFVSIEITFMPKVQKEYKGQVTLRVVDSDGIITNKVIRLEGEGQFPRL
;
A
#
# COMPACT_ATOMS: atom_id res chain seq x y z
N MET A 1 85.32 36.24 -29.52
CA MET A 1 84.28 37.22 -29.91
C MET A 1 82.92 36.58 -30.37
N GLN A 2 82.81 35.25 -30.62
CA GLN A 2 81.56 34.64 -31.08
C GLN A 2 80.50 34.42 -29.97
N PHE A 3 80.88 34.28 -28.73
CA PHE A 3 79.94 34.04 -27.62
C PHE A 3 79.05 35.23 -27.30
N GLY A 4 79.52 36.46 -27.48
CA GLY A 4 78.72 37.63 -27.18
C GLY A 4 77.58 37.93 -28.13
N ILE A 5 77.76 37.55 -29.42
CA ILE A 5 76.75 37.75 -30.49
C ILE A 5 75.60 36.73 -30.37
N ILE A 6 75.94 35.51 -29.99
CA ILE A 6 74.93 34.46 -29.77
C ILE A 6 74.04 34.84 -28.56
N ARG A 7 74.61 35.31 -27.45
CA ARG A 7 73.86 35.79 -26.30
C ARG A 7 72.91 36.95 -26.65
N ARG A 8 73.33 37.95 -27.46
CA ARG A 8 72.46 39.07 -27.87
C ARG A 8 71.32 38.65 -28.81
N ARG A 9 71.53 37.68 -29.71
CA ARG A 9 70.46 37.15 -30.60
C ARG A 9 69.41 36.35 -29.83
N PHE A 10 69.84 35.59 -28.78
CA PHE A 10 68.93 34.79 -27.97
C PHE A 10 68.27 35.59 -26.82
N ALA A 11 68.74 36.77 -26.49
CA ALA A 11 68.11 37.67 -25.54
C ALA A 11 66.70 38.10 -25.95
N LYS A 12 66.35 37.94 -27.23
CA LYS A 12 65.01 38.19 -27.81
C LYS A 12 64.07 36.99 -27.83
N ILE A 13 64.48 35.80 -27.40
CA ILE A 13 63.65 34.63 -27.26
C ILE A 13 63.48 34.36 -25.76
N GLN A 14 62.25 34.50 -25.28
CA GLN A 14 61.93 34.23 -23.88
C GLN A 14 61.34 32.82 -23.74
N VAL A 15 61.82 32.07 -22.80
CA VAL A 15 61.27 30.78 -22.41
C VAL A 15 60.61 30.92 -21.04
N GLY A 16 59.47 30.29 -20.87
CA GLY A 16 58.68 30.42 -19.64
C GLY A 16 59.40 29.91 -18.40
N CYS A 17 60.23 28.87 -18.54
CA CYS A 17 61.04 28.34 -17.43
C CYS A 17 62.20 27.50 -17.96
N LYS A 18 63.24 27.35 -17.14
CA LYS A 18 64.35 26.40 -17.36
C LYS A 18 64.08 25.07 -16.67
N GLU A 19 63.17 25.09 -15.71
CA GLU A 19 62.73 23.97 -14.86
C GLU A 19 61.21 23.93 -14.84
N LEU A 20 60.65 22.87 -15.37
CA LEU A 20 59.22 22.65 -15.38
C LEU A 20 58.85 21.71 -14.22
N LYS A 21 58.09 22.18 -13.28
CA LYS A 21 57.66 21.40 -12.12
C LYS A 21 56.29 20.76 -12.43
N MET A 22 56.25 19.45 -12.59
CA MET A 22 54.99 18.68 -12.73
C MET A 22 54.26 18.54 -11.38
N GLY A 23 55.01 18.70 -10.27
CA GLY A 23 54.49 18.42 -8.94
C GLY A 23 54.33 16.93 -8.67
N THR A 24 53.40 16.59 -7.80
CA THR A 24 53.09 15.22 -7.44
C THR A 24 52.18 14.59 -8.51
N ILE A 25 52.45 13.36 -8.91
CA ILE A 25 51.69 12.56 -9.89
C ILE A 25 51.38 11.22 -9.27
N PHE A 26 50.15 10.78 -9.35
CA PHE A 26 49.80 9.43 -8.91
C PHE A 26 50.36 8.37 -9.87
N LYS A 27 50.81 7.25 -9.31
CA LYS A 27 51.24 6.08 -10.06
C LYS A 27 50.18 5.68 -11.06
N ASN A 28 50.59 5.35 -12.28
CA ASN A 28 49.73 4.97 -13.41
C ASN A 28 48.76 6.06 -13.89
N SER A 29 49.13 7.34 -13.65
CA SER A 29 48.33 8.46 -14.15
C SER A 29 49.13 9.39 -15.02
N GLU A 30 48.43 10.13 -15.89
CA GLU A 30 49.03 11.17 -16.73
C GLU A 30 48.92 12.55 -16.06
N LYS A 31 49.97 13.35 -16.21
CA LYS A 31 49.93 14.79 -15.88
C LYS A 31 50.64 15.56 -16.96
N SER A 32 50.13 16.70 -17.31
CA SER A 32 50.73 17.55 -18.31
C SER A 32 50.96 18.97 -17.79
N GLN A 33 52.05 19.55 -18.30
CA GLN A 33 52.37 20.94 -18.10
C GLN A 33 52.82 21.58 -19.39
N THR A 34 52.62 22.89 -19.52
CA THR A 34 52.96 23.63 -20.76
C THR A 34 54.21 24.43 -20.59
N PHE A 35 55.17 24.19 -21.45
CA PHE A 35 56.39 24.97 -21.62
C PHE A 35 56.14 26.02 -22.69
N TRP A 36 56.28 27.32 -22.30
CA TRP A 36 56.01 28.46 -23.16
C TRP A 36 57.27 29.01 -23.78
N VAL A 37 57.19 29.35 -25.08
CA VAL A 37 58.26 30.04 -25.80
C VAL A 37 57.68 31.28 -26.48
N LYS A 38 58.24 32.45 -26.20
CA LYS A 38 57.86 33.74 -26.80
C LYS A 38 58.94 34.19 -27.78
N ASN A 39 58.57 34.54 -28.98
CA ASN A 39 59.46 35.08 -29.98
C ASN A 39 59.39 36.62 -30.00
N ASN A 40 60.35 37.27 -29.33
CA ASN A 40 60.51 38.72 -29.44
C ASN A 40 61.52 39.14 -30.54
N HIS A 41 61.92 38.22 -31.43
CA HIS A 41 62.74 38.48 -32.61
C HIS A 41 61.89 39.02 -33.75
N ARG A 42 62.51 39.71 -34.74
CA ARG A 42 61.80 40.23 -35.93
C ARG A 42 61.53 39.16 -36.98
N ASN A 43 62.12 37.99 -36.89
CA ASN A 43 61.99 36.89 -37.79
C ASN A 43 61.30 35.72 -37.13
N HIS A 44 60.64 34.86 -37.94
CA HIS A 44 60.08 33.57 -37.48
C HIS A 44 61.19 32.69 -36.89
N ILE A 45 60.84 31.96 -35.85
CA ILE A 45 61.73 30.95 -35.26
C ILE A 45 61.05 29.60 -35.30
N PHE A 46 61.80 28.55 -35.57
CA PHE A 46 61.32 27.16 -35.50
C PHE A 46 61.80 26.56 -34.19
N VAL A 47 60.87 26.02 -33.41
CA VAL A 47 61.17 25.34 -32.14
C VAL A 47 60.71 23.89 -32.25
N LYS A 48 61.61 22.97 -31.88
CA LYS A 48 61.34 21.53 -31.85
C LYS A 48 61.72 20.99 -30.47
N LEU A 49 60.81 20.22 -29.84
CA LEU A 49 61.10 19.49 -28.62
C LEU A 49 61.40 18.03 -28.98
N GLU A 50 62.44 17.49 -28.32
CA GLU A 50 62.89 16.11 -28.50
C GLU A 50 62.91 15.42 -27.14
N ILE A 51 62.19 14.32 -27.04
CA ILE A 51 62.17 13.43 -25.86
C ILE A 51 63.19 12.32 -26.13
N ASP A 52 63.98 12.00 -25.13
CA ASP A 52 64.91 10.88 -25.19
C ASP A 52 64.09 9.58 -25.10
N ASN A 53 64.24 8.70 -26.10
CA ASN A 53 63.54 7.41 -26.16
C ASN A 53 63.90 6.47 -24.98
N ASN A 54 65.00 6.74 -24.29
CA ASN A 54 65.39 6.00 -23.07
C ASN A 54 64.61 6.44 -21.82
N MET A 55 63.66 7.36 -21.96
CA MET A 55 62.85 7.89 -20.85
C MET A 55 61.37 7.49 -21.04
N PRO A 56 60.97 6.26 -20.70
CA PRO A 56 59.63 5.76 -20.95
C PRO A 56 58.52 6.55 -20.22
N ASP A 57 58.85 7.27 -19.16
CA ASP A 57 57.89 8.06 -18.39
C ASP A 57 57.45 9.34 -19.13
N LEU A 58 58.30 9.90 -19.97
CA LEU A 58 57.96 11.02 -20.84
C LEU A 58 57.26 10.50 -22.11
N GLN A 59 55.93 10.60 -22.16
CA GLN A 59 55.12 10.01 -23.19
C GLN A 59 55.15 10.82 -24.49
N ARG A 60 54.93 12.11 -24.44
CA ARG A 60 54.74 12.94 -25.64
C ARG A 60 54.84 14.44 -25.34
N THR A 61 55.16 15.19 -26.43
CA THR A 61 55.03 16.66 -26.45
C THR A 61 54.06 17.05 -27.56
N TYR A 62 53.27 18.09 -27.32
CA TYR A 62 52.30 18.59 -28.30
C TYR A 62 52.27 20.11 -28.30
N PRO A 63 52.51 20.79 -29.44
CA PRO A 63 53.06 20.22 -30.65
C PRO A 63 54.51 19.74 -30.47
N LYS A 64 55.00 18.80 -31.25
CA LYS A 64 56.42 18.37 -31.26
C LYS A 64 57.34 19.49 -31.75
N SER A 65 56.87 20.28 -32.69
CA SER A 65 57.55 21.40 -33.28
C SER A 65 56.58 22.45 -33.80
N HIS A 66 56.99 23.72 -33.78
CA HIS A 66 56.17 24.80 -34.31
C HIS A 66 57.04 25.97 -34.77
N VAL A 67 56.54 26.69 -35.80
CA VAL A 67 57.13 27.94 -36.27
C VAL A 67 56.42 29.09 -35.56
N ILE A 68 57.13 29.86 -34.77
CA ILE A 68 56.58 30.95 -33.96
C ILE A 68 56.86 32.29 -34.65
N ALA A 69 55.81 33.04 -34.98
CA ALA A 69 55.91 34.33 -35.63
C ALA A 69 56.52 35.42 -34.69
N PRO A 70 56.99 36.54 -35.23
CA PRO A 70 57.40 37.67 -34.43
C PRO A 70 56.31 38.15 -33.47
N GLY A 71 56.61 38.24 -32.16
CA GLY A 71 55.69 38.67 -31.09
C GLY A 71 54.81 37.54 -30.57
N GLU A 72 54.74 36.39 -31.23
CA GLU A 72 53.87 35.26 -30.86
C GLU A 72 54.42 34.46 -29.67
N ILE A 73 53.47 33.86 -28.90
CA ILE A 73 53.77 32.94 -27.80
C ILE A 73 53.20 31.57 -28.14
N GLN A 74 54.04 30.54 -28.13
CA GLN A 74 53.63 29.16 -28.35
C GLN A 74 53.86 28.32 -27.09
N GLY A 75 52.80 27.57 -26.69
CA GLY A 75 52.89 26.56 -25.67
C GLY A 75 53.18 25.18 -26.23
N PHE A 76 54.07 24.47 -25.55
CA PHE A 76 54.39 23.06 -25.83
C PHE A 76 53.96 22.23 -24.61
N ARG A 77 52.91 21.48 -24.75
CA ARG A 77 52.39 20.62 -23.68
C ARG A 77 53.27 19.37 -23.56
N ILE A 78 53.83 19.14 -22.40
CA ILE A 78 54.65 17.98 -22.06
C ILE A 78 53.81 17.07 -21.17
N VAL A 79 53.68 15.81 -21.56
CA VAL A 79 52.88 14.79 -20.87
C VAL A 79 53.82 13.76 -20.27
N LEU A 80 53.65 13.54 -18.97
CA LEU A 80 54.38 12.56 -18.18
C LEU A 80 53.44 11.52 -17.62
N PHE A 81 53.83 10.27 -17.72
CA PHE A 81 53.15 9.11 -17.11
C PHE A 81 54.23 8.18 -16.54
N SER A 82 54.02 7.64 -15.35
CA SER A 82 54.94 6.63 -14.80
C SER A 82 54.20 5.58 -13.94
N SER A 83 54.64 4.36 -14.08
CA SER A 83 54.24 3.22 -13.28
C SER A 83 55.15 2.95 -12.08
N ILE A 84 56.24 3.71 -11.95
CA ILE A 84 57.28 3.51 -10.93
C ILE A 84 57.28 4.68 -9.98
N VAL A 85 57.12 4.42 -8.66
CA VAL A 85 57.18 5.41 -7.60
C VAL A 85 58.63 5.92 -7.46
N ARG A 86 58.86 7.20 -7.77
CA ARG A 86 60.18 7.83 -7.65
C ARG A 86 60.10 9.37 -7.79
N LYS A 87 61.12 10.04 -7.27
CA LYS A 87 61.45 11.42 -7.66
C LYS A 87 62.43 11.39 -8.80
N SER A 88 62.15 12.09 -9.90
CA SER A 88 63.01 12.07 -11.09
C SER A 88 63.04 13.42 -11.79
N ILE A 89 64.17 13.64 -12.47
CA ILE A 89 64.36 14.76 -13.35
C ILE A 89 64.48 14.23 -14.75
N TYR A 90 63.59 14.70 -15.60
CA TYR A 90 63.52 14.28 -17.01
C TYR A 90 64.04 15.41 -17.87
N PRO A 91 65.21 15.29 -18.52
CA PRO A 91 65.73 16.29 -19.46
C PRO A 91 64.98 16.21 -20.78
N VAL A 92 64.35 17.31 -21.16
CA VAL A 92 63.74 17.48 -22.48
C VAL A 92 64.63 18.40 -23.28
N LYS A 93 65.13 17.92 -24.42
CA LYS A 93 65.92 18.74 -25.33
C LYS A 93 64.97 19.56 -26.23
N TYR A 94 65.26 20.86 -26.36
CA TYR A 94 64.58 21.66 -27.36
C TYR A 94 65.61 22.37 -28.24
N THR A 95 65.27 22.48 -29.50
CA THR A 95 66.14 23.11 -30.49
C THR A 95 65.46 24.32 -31.11
N ILE A 96 66.25 25.38 -31.36
CA ILE A 96 65.77 26.56 -32.06
C ILE A 96 66.48 26.64 -33.38
N ASN A 97 65.72 26.74 -34.49
CA ASN A 97 66.18 26.78 -35.88
C ASN A 97 67.21 25.67 -36.25
N TYR A 98 67.04 24.46 -35.62
CA TYR A 98 67.91 23.28 -35.78
C TYR A 98 69.41 23.48 -35.41
N LYS A 99 69.84 24.72 -35.07
CA LYS A 99 71.23 25.06 -34.79
C LYS A 99 71.57 25.16 -33.31
N HIS A 100 70.61 25.50 -32.50
CA HIS A 100 70.84 25.79 -31.07
C HIS A 100 70.03 24.85 -30.21
N SER A 101 70.71 24.11 -29.36
CA SER A 101 70.17 23.09 -28.48
C SER A 101 70.20 23.54 -27.04
N PHE A 102 69.09 23.35 -26.35
CA PHE A 102 68.89 23.67 -24.94
C PHE A 102 68.27 22.48 -24.20
N LYS A 103 68.43 22.47 -22.89
CA LYS A 103 67.84 21.47 -22.02
C LYS A 103 66.79 22.11 -21.10
N LEU A 104 65.59 21.59 -21.10
CA LEU A 104 64.55 21.88 -20.11
C LEU A 104 64.58 20.72 -19.11
N ARG A 105 64.64 21.04 -17.81
CA ARG A 105 64.54 20.02 -16.76
C ARG A 105 63.12 19.92 -16.28
N VAL A 106 62.51 18.73 -16.40
CA VAL A 106 61.16 18.43 -15.95
C VAL A 106 61.24 17.65 -14.65
N PHE A 107 60.76 18.25 -13.59
CA PHE A 107 60.77 17.64 -12.24
C PHE A 107 59.41 17.03 -11.96
N ALA A 108 59.38 15.77 -11.53
CA ALA A 108 58.18 15.06 -11.13
C ALA A 108 58.46 14.16 -9.93
N GLU A 109 57.49 14.06 -9.07
CA GLU A 109 57.44 13.11 -7.97
C GLU A 109 56.25 12.19 -8.15
N ILE A 110 56.54 10.92 -8.46
CA ILE A 110 55.54 9.87 -8.66
C ILE A 110 55.34 9.20 -7.29
N ILE A 111 54.10 9.19 -6.80
CA ILE A 111 53.70 8.59 -5.51
C ILE A 111 52.57 7.57 -5.72
N LEU A 112 52.35 6.72 -4.71
CA LEU A 112 51.15 5.90 -4.64
C LEU A 112 49.91 6.76 -4.53
N VAL A 113 48.78 6.25 -4.99
CA VAL A 113 47.48 6.89 -4.78
C VAL A 113 47.20 6.99 -3.29
N LYS A 114 46.96 8.22 -2.82
CA LYS A 114 46.69 8.50 -1.41
C LYS A 114 45.42 9.33 -1.28
N LEU A 115 44.58 8.93 -0.34
CA LEU A 115 43.40 9.70 0.06
C LEU A 115 43.64 10.39 1.38
N ASP A 116 43.09 11.56 1.51
CA ASP A 116 43.00 12.27 2.77
C ASP A 116 41.69 11.88 3.48
N ILE A 117 41.82 11.33 4.68
CA ILE A 117 40.69 10.75 5.40
C ILE A 117 40.33 11.66 6.56
N GLN A 118 39.12 12.18 6.51
CA GLN A 118 38.58 13.12 7.48
C GLN A 118 37.48 12.48 8.31
N ASN A 119 37.22 13.01 9.50
CA ASN A 119 36.21 12.52 10.42
C ASN A 119 36.40 11.03 10.81
N THR A 120 37.62 10.66 11.13
CA THR A 120 37.93 9.32 11.66
C THR A 120 37.26 9.12 13.02
N PHE A 121 36.68 7.95 13.19
CA PHE A 121 36.03 7.53 14.42
C PHE A 121 36.48 6.10 14.77
N ASN A 122 36.44 5.77 16.05
CA ASN A 122 36.79 4.43 16.52
C ASN A 122 35.73 3.79 17.42
N LYS A 123 34.74 4.56 17.86
CA LYS A 123 33.72 4.06 18.79
C LYS A 123 32.31 4.42 18.34
N PHE A 124 31.41 3.42 18.39
CA PHE A 124 29.98 3.54 18.22
C PHE A 124 29.32 3.19 19.54
N THR A 125 28.59 4.10 20.13
CA THR A 125 28.01 3.88 21.46
C THR A 125 26.53 4.22 21.43
N PHE A 126 25.67 3.31 21.92
CA PHE A 126 24.28 3.64 22.22
C PHE A 126 24.22 4.45 23.53
N ARG A 127 23.55 5.60 23.50
CA ARG A 127 23.35 6.45 24.67
C ARG A 127 21.99 6.15 25.30
N ASN A 128 21.97 5.81 26.57
CA ASN A 128 20.74 5.54 27.32
C ASN A 128 19.97 6.81 27.70
N ASP A 129 20.58 8.00 27.58
CA ASP A 129 20.03 9.30 27.94
C ASP A 129 19.15 9.97 26.86
N LYS A 130 19.20 9.46 25.62
CA LYS A 130 18.39 9.96 24.50
C LYS A 130 17.37 8.91 24.10
N PHE A 131 16.25 8.96 24.74
CA PHE A 131 15.11 8.09 24.48
C PHE A 131 13.96 8.92 23.89
N GLU A 132 13.70 8.75 22.61
CA GLU A 132 12.52 9.29 21.95
C GLU A 132 11.43 8.21 21.95
N LYS A 133 10.28 8.51 22.56
CA LYS A 133 9.19 7.53 22.78
C LYS A 133 8.69 6.85 21.51
N ASP A 134 8.74 7.55 20.39
CA ASP A 134 8.10 7.12 19.14
C ASP A 134 9.08 6.54 18.10
N LYS A 135 10.38 6.60 18.38
CA LYS A 135 11.39 6.13 17.43
C LYS A 135 12.47 5.30 18.11
N VAL A 136 12.48 4.01 17.83
CA VAL A 136 13.47 3.08 18.36
C VAL A 136 14.77 3.19 17.57
N GLU A 137 15.85 3.63 18.21
CA GLU A 137 17.18 3.57 17.61
C GLU A 137 17.69 2.14 17.55
N MET A 138 17.67 1.54 16.35
CA MET A 138 18.21 0.21 16.10
C MET A 138 19.68 0.24 15.73
N SER A 139 20.19 1.36 15.24
CA SER A 139 21.55 1.52 14.74
C SER A 139 22.14 2.89 15.06
N VAL A 140 23.46 2.96 15.12
CA VAL A 140 24.23 4.19 15.19
C VAL A 140 24.97 4.39 13.88
N THR A 141 24.80 5.55 13.28
CA THR A 141 25.40 5.88 11.98
C THR A 141 26.49 6.94 12.14
N GLN A 142 27.64 6.74 11.52
CA GLN A 142 28.70 7.73 11.40
C GLN A 142 29.16 7.84 9.94
N LYS A 143 29.67 9.03 9.58
CA LYS A 143 30.10 9.34 8.22
C LYS A 143 31.59 9.63 8.18
N LEU A 144 32.28 8.93 7.30
CA LEU A 144 33.67 9.11 6.97
C LEU A 144 33.77 9.89 5.66
N ARG A 145 34.66 10.90 5.58
CA ARG A 145 34.92 11.64 4.36
C ARG A 145 36.27 11.28 3.80
N LEU A 146 36.29 10.91 2.52
CA LEU A 146 37.48 10.56 1.76
C LEU A 146 37.69 11.64 0.70
N PHE A 147 38.82 12.35 0.78
CA PHE A 147 39.19 13.40 -0.17
C PHE A 147 40.36 12.95 -1.05
N ASN A 148 40.17 13.08 -2.37
CA ASN A 148 41.25 12.85 -3.36
C ASN A 148 41.88 14.16 -3.76
N GLY A 149 43.01 14.52 -3.11
CA GLY A 149 43.81 15.68 -3.47
C GLY A 149 44.75 15.50 -4.68
N GLY A 150 44.73 14.34 -5.33
CA GLY A 150 45.60 13.98 -6.42
C GLY A 150 45.10 14.36 -7.80
N ASN A 151 45.86 13.97 -8.82
CA ASN A 151 45.64 14.30 -10.22
C ASN A 151 44.91 13.20 -11.02
N ALA A 152 44.58 12.07 -10.41
CA ALA A 152 43.89 10.95 -11.03
C ALA A 152 42.76 10.42 -10.15
N PRO A 153 41.76 9.75 -10.74
CA PRO A 153 40.73 9.04 -9.97
C PRO A 153 41.36 8.03 -9.02
N ALA A 154 40.82 7.93 -7.81
CA ALA A 154 41.19 6.95 -6.82
C ALA A 154 40.07 5.91 -6.71
N GLU A 155 40.32 4.70 -7.17
CA GLU A 155 39.40 3.58 -7.04
C GLU A 155 39.62 2.91 -5.69
N ILE A 156 38.52 2.71 -4.95
CA ILE A 156 38.53 2.16 -3.61
C ILE A 156 37.57 0.98 -3.47
N PHE A 157 37.92 0.09 -2.56
CA PHE A 157 37.00 -0.94 -2.08
C PHE A 157 37.32 -1.31 -0.63
N TRP A 158 36.25 -1.65 0.11
CA TRP A 158 36.38 -2.11 1.49
C TRP A 158 36.45 -3.64 1.53
N ASP A 159 37.28 -4.18 2.40
CA ASP A 159 37.23 -5.60 2.72
C ASP A 159 35.94 -5.91 3.49
N LYS A 160 35.43 -7.14 3.35
CA LYS A 160 34.23 -7.56 4.07
C LYS A 160 34.49 -7.56 5.58
N ASN A 161 33.60 -6.92 6.32
CA ASN A 161 33.67 -6.87 7.78
C ASN A 161 33.63 -8.28 8.39
N LYS A 162 34.36 -8.49 9.47
CA LYS A 162 34.32 -9.71 10.26
C LYS A 162 33.05 -9.77 11.11
N GLU A 163 32.72 -8.64 11.72
CA GLU A 163 31.56 -8.47 12.59
C GLU A 163 30.33 -8.01 11.78
N LYS A 164 29.28 -8.84 11.75
CA LYS A 164 28.05 -8.55 11.01
C LYS A 164 27.27 -7.34 11.53
N ALA A 165 27.55 -6.91 12.77
CA ALA A 165 26.96 -5.73 13.36
C ALA A 165 27.31 -4.43 12.63
N PHE A 166 28.37 -4.42 11.83
CA PHE A 166 28.76 -3.25 11.04
C PHE A 166 28.40 -3.40 9.57
N ASN A 167 28.00 -2.29 8.97
CA ASN A 167 27.78 -2.16 7.53
C ASN A 167 28.43 -0.88 7.01
N ILE A 168 29.13 -0.97 5.88
CA ILE A 168 29.82 0.13 5.21
C ILE A 168 29.18 0.32 3.84
N SER A 169 28.84 1.56 3.49
CA SER A 169 28.27 1.89 2.19
C SER A 169 28.81 3.25 1.69
N PRO A 170 29.25 3.31 0.40
CA PRO A 170 29.35 2.23 -0.56
C PRO A 170 30.56 1.31 -0.32
N MET A 171 30.45 0.04 -0.65
CA MET A 171 31.54 -0.95 -0.54
C MET A 171 32.66 -0.73 -1.58
N LYS A 172 32.34 -0.12 -2.71
CA LYS A 172 33.27 0.25 -3.80
C LYS A 172 32.84 1.59 -4.36
N ASP A 173 33.84 2.42 -4.67
CA ASP A 173 33.59 3.72 -5.32
C ASP A 173 34.84 4.22 -6.04
N THR A 174 34.66 5.28 -6.84
CA THR A 174 35.72 6.02 -7.50
C THR A 174 35.64 7.48 -7.12
N ILE A 175 36.71 8.00 -6.51
CA ILE A 175 36.78 9.39 -6.08
C ILE A 175 37.59 10.18 -7.12
N MET A 176 36.93 11.11 -7.78
CA MET A 176 37.55 11.92 -8.84
C MET A 176 38.62 12.86 -8.28
N PRO A 177 39.57 13.34 -9.10
CA PRO A 177 40.56 14.32 -8.68
C PRO A 177 39.91 15.55 -8.05
N HIS A 178 40.47 16.02 -6.94
CA HIS A 178 40.03 17.20 -6.20
C HIS A 178 38.56 17.14 -5.73
N SER A 179 38.02 15.93 -5.55
CA SER A 179 36.68 15.71 -5.03
C SER A 179 36.69 14.91 -3.73
N GLU A 180 35.59 15.00 -2.99
CA GLU A 180 35.35 14.23 -1.78
C GLU A 180 34.18 13.25 -1.95
N LYS A 181 34.18 12.22 -1.14
CA LYS A 181 33.12 11.24 -1.08
C LYS A 181 32.81 10.90 0.38
N GLU A 182 31.52 10.84 0.72
CA GLU A 182 31.09 10.34 2.02
C GLU A 182 30.89 8.82 1.99
N VAL A 183 31.40 8.16 3.01
CA VAL A 183 31.17 6.74 3.30
C VAL A 183 30.41 6.66 4.61
N THR A 184 29.29 5.99 4.57
CA THR A 184 28.43 5.77 5.73
C THR A 184 28.78 4.46 6.40
N VAL A 185 29.02 4.50 7.70
CA VAL A 185 29.21 3.30 8.53
C VAL A 185 28.08 3.22 9.53
N VAL A 186 27.39 2.09 9.52
CA VAL A 186 26.24 1.80 10.38
C VAL A 186 26.62 0.68 11.33
N PHE A 187 26.48 0.92 12.62
CA PHE A 187 26.56 -0.11 13.66
C PHE A 187 25.15 -0.49 14.11
N ASN A 188 24.75 -1.73 13.83
CA ASN A 188 23.51 -2.32 14.29
C ASN A 188 23.79 -3.67 14.97
N PRO A 189 23.74 -3.74 16.30
CA PRO A 189 24.04 -4.98 17.03
C PRO A 189 23.07 -6.12 16.70
N PHE A 190 21.83 -5.82 16.28
CA PHE A 190 20.84 -6.85 15.92
C PHE A 190 21.18 -7.63 14.64
N ASN A 191 22.13 -7.16 13.84
CA ASN A 191 22.65 -7.92 12.70
C ASN A 191 23.59 -9.08 13.14
N SER A 192 24.04 -9.07 14.39
CA SER A 192 24.84 -10.15 14.98
C SER A 192 23.94 -11.18 15.65
N ALA A 193 24.16 -12.46 15.36
CA ALA A 193 23.39 -13.55 15.96
C ALA A 193 23.60 -13.65 17.49
N VAL A 194 24.75 -13.21 17.99
CA VAL A 194 25.09 -13.21 19.41
C VAL A 194 25.17 -11.79 19.92
N GLN A 195 24.31 -11.44 20.85
CA GLN A 195 24.32 -10.15 21.50
C GLN A 195 25.39 -10.08 22.60
N ARG A 196 26.14 -8.97 22.64
CA ARG A 196 27.26 -8.75 23.59
C ARG A 196 27.40 -7.26 23.88
N GLU A 197 28.21 -6.92 24.87
CA GLU A 197 28.48 -5.52 25.24
C GLU A 197 29.43 -4.84 24.25
N LYS A 198 30.38 -5.57 23.70
CA LYS A 198 31.43 -5.02 22.84
C LYS A 198 31.54 -5.80 21.54
N TYR A 199 31.63 -5.05 20.46
CA TYR A 199 31.75 -5.54 19.08
C TYR A 199 33.03 -4.94 18.47
N PRO A 200 34.22 -5.55 18.68
CA PRO A 200 35.45 -5.11 18.06
C PRO A 200 35.51 -5.56 16.59
N ASP A 201 35.92 -4.66 15.70
CA ASP A 201 36.19 -4.97 14.30
C ASP A 201 37.32 -4.09 13.75
N GLU A 202 37.77 -4.38 12.55
CA GLU A 202 38.80 -3.65 11.85
C GLU A 202 38.38 -3.46 10.38
N PHE A 203 38.19 -2.22 10.00
CA PHE A 203 37.86 -1.88 8.61
C PHE A 203 39.13 -1.67 7.81
N LYS A 204 39.21 -2.29 6.65
CA LYS A 204 40.33 -2.14 5.75
C LYS A 204 39.86 -1.55 4.42
N LEU A 205 40.33 -0.32 4.18
CA LEU A 205 40.15 0.38 2.91
C LEU A 205 41.30 0.05 1.97
N ASN A 206 41.01 -0.60 0.88
CA ASN A 206 41.99 -0.84 -0.19
C ASN A 206 41.88 0.26 -1.24
N ILE A 207 43.02 0.79 -1.64
CA ILE A 207 43.16 1.84 -2.68
C ILE A 207 43.94 1.23 -3.84
N ILE A 208 43.35 1.20 -5.03
CA ILE A 208 44.05 0.68 -6.23
C ILE A 208 45.24 1.59 -6.55
N ASN A 209 46.41 0.99 -6.71
CA ASN A 209 47.71 1.68 -6.84
C ASN A 209 48.10 2.52 -5.61
N GLY A 210 47.49 2.29 -4.47
CA GLY A 210 47.78 2.92 -3.19
C GLY A 210 48.10 1.93 -2.09
N GLU A 211 48.30 2.43 -0.89
CA GLU A 211 48.44 1.60 0.31
C GLU A 211 47.07 1.43 0.97
N ALA A 212 46.85 0.22 1.47
CA ALA A 212 45.63 -0.06 2.23
C ALA A 212 45.70 0.65 3.60
N VAL A 213 44.54 1.16 4.02
CA VAL A 213 44.41 1.84 5.33
C VAL A 213 43.50 1.05 6.22
N THR A 214 43.90 0.78 7.46
CA THR A 214 43.12 0.04 8.45
C THR A 214 42.65 0.95 9.57
N PHE A 215 41.39 0.69 10.03
CA PHE A 215 40.72 1.45 11.08
C PHE A 215 40.18 0.48 12.12
N PRO A 216 40.73 0.42 13.33
CA PRO A 216 40.09 -0.33 14.41
C PRO A 216 38.82 0.37 14.86
N VAL A 217 37.74 -0.36 15.00
CA VAL A 217 36.44 0.15 15.45
C VAL A 217 35.88 -0.73 16.56
N GLU A 218 35.08 -0.13 17.43
CA GLU A 218 34.41 -0.82 18.51
C GLU A 218 32.97 -0.31 18.66
N GLY A 219 32.01 -1.22 18.59
CA GLY A 219 30.63 -0.95 19.00
C GLY A 219 30.44 -1.26 20.49
N ILE A 220 29.81 -0.37 21.23
CA ILE A 220 29.58 -0.52 22.67
C ILE A 220 28.09 -0.43 22.97
N VAL A 221 27.58 -1.41 23.72
CA VAL A 221 26.19 -1.51 24.16
C VAL A 221 26.17 -1.82 25.65
N SER A 222 25.29 -1.19 26.42
CA SER A 222 25.12 -1.50 27.85
C SER A 222 24.49 -2.88 28.02
N SER A 223 24.98 -3.68 28.97
CA SER A 223 24.38 -4.97 29.26
C SER A 223 23.03 -4.84 29.95
N CYS A 224 22.13 -5.77 29.65
CA CYS A 224 20.81 -5.86 30.29
C CYS A 224 20.36 -7.30 30.46
N ASN A 225 19.49 -7.54 31.46
CA ASN A 225 18.79 -8.80 31.66
C ASN A 225 17.32 -8.62 31.34
N VAL A 226 16.84 -9.29 30.30
CA VAL A 226 15.43 -9.28 29.89
C VAL A 226 14.86 -10.66 30.03
N VAL A 227 13.64 -10.73 30.55
CA VAL A 227 12.89 -11.96 30.76
C VAL A 227 11.47 -11.81 30.19
N PHE A 228 10.80 -12.93 29.92
CA PHE A 228 9.36 -12.89 29.67
C PHE A 228 8.63 -12.50 30.95
N GLY A 229 7.60 -11.66 30.82
CA GLY A 229 6.67 -11.32 31.89
C GLY A 229 5.43 -12.22 31.84
N GLY A 230 4.75 -12.40 32.98
CA GLY A 230 3.45 -13.09 33.05
C GLY A 230 3.50 -14.55 32.61
N ASP A 231 2.90 -14.87 31.47
CA ASP A 231 2.66 -16.25 31.01
C ASP A 231 3.88 -17.03 30.47
N GLY A 232 5.08 -16.45 30.58
CA GLY A 232 6.31 -17.10 30.20
C GLY A 232 6.64 -17.00 28.70
N ASP A 233 7.38 -17.99 28.17
CA ASP A 233 7.94 -18.02 26.83
C ASP A 233 7.01 -18.64 25.76
N LYS A 234 5.75 -18.98 26.14
CA LYS A 234 4.83 -19.70 25.27
C LYS A 234 3.51 -18.92 25.07
N VAL A 235 3.13 -18.76 23.79
CA VAL A 235 1.81 -18.27 23.39
C VAL A 235 1.08 -19.38 22.66
N ASN A 236 0.00 -19.89 23.27
CA ASN A 236 -0.85 -20.90 22.66
C ASN A 236 -2.16 -20.25 22.18
N PHE A 237 -2.44 -20.28 20.88
CA PHE A 237 -3.68 -19.77 20.31
C PHE A 237 -4.86 -20.73 20.44
N ASP A 238 -4.62 -21.93 20.99
CA ASP A 238 -5.61 -23.00 21.06
C ASP A 238 -6.13 -23.35 19.65
N MET A 239 -7.42 -23.38 19.43
CA MET A 239 -8.02 -23.66 18.13
C MET A 239 -8.30 -22.35 17.37
N VAL A 240 -7.93 -22.28 16.09
CA VAL A 240 -8.12 -21.13 15.21
C VAL A 240 -8.63 -21.60 13.85
N HIS A 241 -9.55 -20.87 13.24
CA HIS A 241 -9.95 -21.17 11.86
C HIS A 241 -8.91 -20.67 10.85
N THR A 242 -8.72 -21.43 9.77
CA THR A 242 -7.92 -21.01 8.62
C THR A 242 -8.41 -19.66 8.10
N GLY A 243 -7.47 -18.78 7.71
CA GLY A 243 -7.78 -17.47 7.13
C GLY A 243 -8.45 -16.46 8.08
N VAL A 244 -8.64 -16.83 9.35
CA VAL A 244 -9.18 -15.93 10.38
C VAL A 244 -8.04 -15.49 11.28
N ALA A 245 -7.85 -14.17 11.40
CA ALA A 245 -6.83 -13.61 12.27
C ALA A 245 -7.21 -13.78 13.74
N ALA A 246 -6.32 -14.40 14.52
CA ALA A 246 -6.43 -14.51 15.97
C ALA A 246 -5.29 -13.75 16.64
N THR A 247 -5.55 -13.10 17.77
CA THR A 247 -4.59 -12.25 18.47
C THR A 247 -4.39 -12.69 19.91
N LYS A 248 -3.14 -12.70 20.37
CA LYS A 248 -2.79 -12.88 21.79
C LYS A 248 -1.68 -11.91 22.19
N LEU A 249 -1.48 -11.76 23.49
CA LEU A 249 -0.50 -10.87 24.07
C LEU A 249 0.63 -11.70 24.72
N PHE A 250 1.85 -11.19 24.66
CA PHE A 250 2.94 -11.60 25.53
C PHE A 250 3.68 -10.35 26.01
N SER A 251 4.51 -10.50 27.04
CA SER A 251 5.19 -9.37 27.62
C SER A 251 6.69 -9.63 27.85
N LEU A 252 7.47 -8.56 27.75
CA LEU A 252 8.89 -8.53 28.05
C LEU A 252 9.14 -7.60 29.24
N LYS A 253 10.02 -8.01 30.15
CA LYS A 253 10.42 -7.22 31.32
C LYS A 253 11.94 -7.09 31.34
N ASN A 254 12.44 -5.86 31.37
CA ASN A 254 13.82 -5.59 31.64
C ASN A 254 14.03 -5.51 33.17
N GLU A 255 14.83 -6.44 33.72
CA GLU A 255 15.14 -6.50 35.13
C GLU A 255 16.33 -5.62 35.53
N THR A 256 17.05 -5.07 34.55
CA THR A 256 18.21 -4.20 34.82
C THR A 256 17.73 -2.77 35.04
N SER A 257 17.83 -2.30 36.26
CA SER A 257 17.47 -0.92 36.60
C SER A 257 18.36 0.11 35.90
N ARG A 258 17.78 1.24 35.49
CA ARG A 258 18.46 2.40 34.87
C ARG A 258 19.16 2.12 33.52
N VAL A 259 18.93 0.95 32.90
CA VAL A 259 19.43 0.65 31.56
C VAL A 259 18.24 0.54 30.62
N VAL A 260 18.20 1.39 29.63
CA VAL A 260 17.22 1.28 28.52
C VAL A 260 17.85 0.42 27.43
N SER A 261 17.21 -0.68 27.11
CA SER A 261 17.61 -1.53 25.99
C SER A 261 16.59 -1.44 24.85
N ALA A 262 16.82 -2.16 23.79
CA ALA A 262 15.89 -2.33 22.69
C ALA A 262 15.73 -3.83 22.40
N TYR A 263 14.58 -4.19 21.85
CA TYR A 263 14.33 -5.53 21.34
C TYR A 263 13.99 -5.48 19.86
N GLN A 264 14.23 -6.59 19.18
CA GLN A 264 13.80 -6.84 17.81
C GLN A 264 13.34 -8.27 17.67
N ILE A 265 12.10 -8.45 17.24
CA ILE A 265 11.51 -9.75 16.95
C ILE A 265 11.94 -10.15 15.54
N GLN A 266 12.57 -11.30 15.42
CA GLN A 266 12.94 -11.90 14.14
C GLN A 266 11.82 -12.85 13.72
N ASN A 267 10.86 -12.33 12.99
CA ASN A 267 9.72 -13.11 12.53
C ASN A 267 10.15 -14.09 11.42
N PRO A 268 10.12 -15.42 11.66
CA PRO A 268 10.49 -16.41 10.65
C PRO A 268 9.37 -16.64 9.61
N LEU A 269 8.13 -16.24 9.92
CA LEU A 269 6.95 -16.49 9.11
C LEU A 269 6.12 -15.19 8.93
N PRO A 270 6.62 -14.19 8.19
CA PRO A 270 5.98 -12.87 8.08
C PRO A 270 4.59 -12.92 7.42
N ASP A 271 4.34 -13.93 6.57
CA ASP A 271 3.04 -14.12 5.90
C ASP A 271 1.97 -14.73 6.83
N VAL A 272 2.39 -15.29 7.97
CA VAL A 272 1.54 -16.01 8.92
C VAL A 272 1.42 -15.29 10.24
N LEU A 273 2.54 -14.78 10.74
CA LEU A 273 2.63 -14.11 12.03
C LEU A 273 2.88 -12.62 11.82
N THR A 274 2.14 -11.79 12.54
CA THR A 274 2.40 -10.36 12.61
C THR A 274 2.53 -9.93 14.06
N PHE A 275 3.46 -9.00 14.32
CA PHE A 275 3.70 -8.46 15.64
C PHE A 275 3.45 -6.95 15.61
N LYS A 276 2.55 -6.48 16.45
CA LYS A 276 2.43 -5.04 16.70
C LYS A 276 3.62 -4.64 17.57
N ASP A 277 4.39 -3.66 17.14
CA ASP A 277 5.66 -3.29 17.76
C ASP A 277 6.72 -4.43 17.69
N ALA A 278 7.04 -4.91 16.47
CA ALA A 278 8.07 -5.92 16.25
C ALA A 278 9.49 -5.48 16.74
N ALA A 279 9.69 -4.20 16.99
CA ALA A 279 10.85 -3.62 17.62
C ALA A 279 10.42 -2.51 18.58
N GLY A 280 11.19 -2.32 19.65
CA GLY A 280 10.85 -1.32 20.65
C GLY A 280 11.90 -1.15 21.73
N TYR A 281 11.68 -0.18 22.62
CA TYR A 281 12.51 0.02 23.80
C TYR A 281 11.98 -0.80 24.98
N LEU A 282 12.91 -1.24 25.81
CA LEU A 282 12.69 -1.92 27.09
C LEU A 282 13.24 -1.03 28.21
N THR A 283 12.31 -0.42 28.92
CA THR A 283 12.58 0.32 30.14
C THR A 283 12.40 -0.59 31.36
N ASP A 284 12.33 -0.03 32.56
CA ASP A 284 11.94 -0.71 33.80
C ASP A 284 10.48 -1.16 33.85
N LYS A 285 9.66 -0.74 32.89
CA LYS A 285 8.26 -1.13 32.75
C LYS A 285 8.10 -2.40 31.90
N ILE A 286 7.04 -3.14 32.16
CA ILE A 286 6.66 -4.27 31.32
C ILE A 286 6.18 -3.78 29.97
N LYS A 287 6.76 -4.29 28.88
CA LYS A 287 6.32 -4.04 27.51
C LYS A 287 5.44 -5.20 27.04
N THR A 288 4.19 -4.92 26.80
CA THR A 288 3.24 -5.88 26.22
C THR A 288 3.23 -5.75 24.70
N ILE A 289 3.23 -6.88 24.01
CA ILE A 289 3.32 -6.99 22.55
C ILE A 289 2.17 -7.87 22.08
N LEU A 290 1.46 -7.40 21.04
CA LEU A 290 0.39 -8.14 20.39
C LEU A 290 1.01 -9.01 19.29
N VAL A 291 0.69 -10.29 19.28
CA VAL A 291 0.97 -11.22 18.19
C VAL A 291 -0.33 -11.68 17.56
N THR A 292 -0.37 -11.66 16.23
CA THR A 292 -1.50 -12.12 15.43
C THR A 292 -1.07 -13.27 14.55
N ILE A 293 -1.84 -14.36 14.56
CA ILE A 293 -1.68 -15.48 13.64
C ILE A 293 -2.80 -15.43 12.58
N ASN A 294 -2.42 -15.62 11.31
CA ASN A 294 -3.36 -15.80 10.21
C ASN A 294 -2.77 -16.81 9.22
N TYR A 295 -3.24 -18.03 9.29
CA TYR A 295 -2.75 -19.14 8.46
C TYR A 295 -3.84 -19.59 7.49
N LYS A 296 -3.52 -19.76 6.22
CA LYS A 296 -4.49 -20.03 5.16
C LYS A 296 -4.80 -21.51 4.96
N GLU A 297 -3.95 -22.40 5.44
CA GLU A 297 -4.08 -23.84 5.29
C GLU A 297 -4.31 -24.53 6.64
N PRO A 298 -5.01 -25.68 6.70
CA PRO A 298 -5.15 -26.42 7.95
C PRO A 298 -3.78 -26.93 8.45
N ASN A 299 -3.50 -26.72 9.73
CA ASN A 299 -2.31 -27.22 10.39
C ASN A 299 -2.62 -27.46 11.89
N PRO A 300 -3.09 -28.65 12.26
CA PRO A 300 -3.54 -28.92 13.63
C PRO A 300 -2.41 -28.86 14.67
N ASP A 301 -1.16 -29.08 14.26
CA ASP A 301 0.02 -29.09 15.14
C ASP A 301 0.98 -27.94 14.78
N PHE A 302 0.44 -26.74 14.57
CA PHE A 302 1.28 -25.59 14.26
C PHE A 302 2.14 -25.22 15.46
N GLU A 303 3.46 -25.27 15.27
CA GLU A 303 4.45 -24.77 16.21
C GLU A 303 5.48 -23.90 15.49
N CYS A 304 5.88 -22.81 16.14
CA CYS A 304 6.87 -21.88 15.61
C CYS A 304 7.70 -21.28 16.74
N GLU A 305 9.02 -21.28 16.58
CA GLU A 305 9.94 -20.57 17.46
C GLU A 305 10.34 -19.23 16.86
N VAL A 306 10.08 -18.16 17.62
CA VAL A 306 10.36 -16.78 17.18
C VAL A 306 11.48 -16.21 18.03
N PRO A 307 12.69 -16.00 17.46
CA PRO A 307 13.79 -15.37 18.16
C PRO A 307 13.51 -13.89 18.43
N ILE A 308 13.82 -13.46 19.64
CA ILE A 308 13.76 -12.04 20.07
C ILE A 308 15.18 -11.63 20.45
N LEU A 309 15.76 -10.73 19.66
CA LEU A 309 17.06 -10.16 19.95
C LEU A 309 16.92 -9.05 20.97
N ILE A 310 17.79 -9.02 21.94
CA ILE A 310 17.84 -8.01 23.01
C ILE A 310 19.18 -7.27 22.93
N ARG A 311 19.15 -5.98 22.69
CA ARG A 311 20.38 -5.17 22.62
C ARG A 311 21.12 -5.18 23.95
N GLY A 312 22.34 -5.73 23.96
CA GLY A 312 23.17 -5.85 25.15
C GLY A 312 22.75 -6.96 26.12
N GLY A 313 21.80 -7.83 25.74
CA GLY A 313 21.31 -8.94 26.56
C GLY A 313 21.29 -10.28 25.84
N LYS A 314 20.96 -11.33 26.58
CA LYS A 314 20.74 -12.65 26.01
C LYS A 314 19.44 -12.62 25.18
N GLY A 315 19.48 -13.15 23.97
CA GLY A 315 18.28 -13.34 23.15
C GLY A 315 17.29 -14.30 23.82
N LEU A 316 16.00 -14.07 23.55
CA LEU A 316 14.90 -14.90 24.00
C LEU A 316 14.30 -15.65 22.81
N VAL A 317 13.59 -16.73 23.08
CA VAL A 317 12.83 -17.48 22.06
C VAL A 317 11.39 -17.58 22.54
N LEU A 318 10.48 -17.00 21.76
CA LEU A 318 9.03 -17.11 21.98
C LEU A 318 8.52 -18.32 21.22
N LYS A 319 7.82 -19.22 21.91
CA LYS A 319 7.18 -20.40 21.33
C LYS A 319 5.72 -20.10 21.05
N ILE A 320 5.31 -20.26 19.82
CA ILE A 320 3.92 -20.06 19.39
C ILE A 320 3.36 -21.40 18.96
N ALA A 321 2.20 -21.76 19.49
CA ALA A 321 1.48 -22.97 19.15
C ALA A 321 0.02 -22.64 18.79
N ALA A 322 -0.56 -23.38 17.87
CA ALA A 322 -1.97 -23.26 17.47
C ALA A 322 -2.47 -24.58 16.87
N ASN A 323 -3.76 -24.84 17.02
CA ASN A 323 -4.47 -25.88 16.26
C ASN A 323 -5.31 -25.18 15.18
N ILE A 324 -4.82 -25.21 13.93
CA ILE A 324 -5.43 -24.49 12.82
C ILE A 324 -6.32 -25.44 12.03
N VAL A 325 -7.62 -25.21 12.10
CA VAL A 325 -8.64 -26.06 11.50
C VAL A 325 -9.48 -25.31 10.46
N GLN A 326 -9.93 -26.02 9.45
CA GLN A 326 -10.83 -25.43 8.47
C GLN A 326 -12.22 -25.32 9.06
N PRO A 327 -12.92 -24.19 8.90
CA PRO A 327 -14.33 -24.07 9.30
C PRO A 327 -15.21 -24.97 8.45
N GLU A 328 -16.27 -25.53 9.06
CA GLU A 328 -17.25 -26.38 8.40
C GLU A 328 -18.66 -25.85 8.67
N VAL A 329 -19.27 -25.24 7.67
CA VAL A 329 -20.66 -24.79 7.69
C VAL A 329 -21.39 -25.37 6.47
N ILE A 330 -22.51 -25.99 6.69
CA ILE A 330 -23.32 -26.57 5.60
C ILE A 330 -24.71 -25.95 5.57
N ILE A 331 -25.30 -25.88 4.39
CA ILE A 331 -26.73 -25.62 4.23
C ILE A 331 -27.47 -26.96 4.32
N GLU A 332 -28.46 -27.07 5.22
CA GLU A 332 -29.19 -28.36 5.43
C GLU A 332 -30.07 -28.73 4.27
N GLN A 333 -30.66 -27.75 3.60
CA GLN A 333 -31.53 -27.99 2.44
C GLN A 333 -30.69 -28.42 1.21
N ASN A 334 -31.17 -29.43 0.47
CA ASN A 334 -30.47 -29.92 -0.72
C ASN A 334 -30.60 -28.97 -1.91
N SER A 335 -31.77 -28.33 -2.05
CA SER A 335 -32.06 -27.35 -3.10
C SER A 335 -33.22 -26.45 -2.68
N PHE A 336 -33.39 -25.34 -3.38
CA PHE A 336 -34.48 -24.40 -3.17
C PHE A 336 -35.31 -24.31 -4.45
N ASP A 337 -36.53 -24.84 -4.42
CA ASP A 337 -37.52 -24.69 -5.47
C ASP A 337 -38.58 -23.69 -5.00
N PHE A 338 -38.62 -22.52 -5.58
CA PHE A 338 -39.59 -21.47 -5.28
C PHE A 338 -40.85 -21.61 -6.12
N GLY A 339 -40.86 -22.49 -7.11
CA GLY A 339 -41.96 -22.65 -8.06
C GLY A 339 -42.16 -21.45 -8.98
N GLY A 340 -43.38 -21.29 -9.45
CA GLY A 340 -43.80 -20.12 -10.20
C GLY A 340 -44.29 -19.01 -9.26
N VAL A 341 -43.69 -17.80 -9.33
CA VAL A 341 -44.04 -16.66 -8.52
C VAL A 341 -44.40 -15.48 -9.39
N SER A 342 -45.55 -14.86 -9.13
CA SER A 342 -46.02 -13.70 -9.89
C SER A 342 -45.16 -12.47 -9.56
N PHE A 343 -45.14 -11.51 -10.48
CA PHE A 343 -44.41 -10.26 -10.29
C PHE A 343 -44.90 -9.52 -9.02
N ASN A 344 -43.95 -9.09 -8.18
CA ASN A 344 -44.19 -8.49 -6.84
C ASN A 344 -44.85 -9.40 -5.79
N GLU A 345 -45.08 -10.67 -6.07
CA GLU A 345 -45.40 -11.67 -5.05
C GLU A 345 -44.13 -12.30 -4.50
N GLN A 346 -44.24 -12.99 -3.38
CA GLN A 346 -43.09 -13.61 -2.75
C GLN A 346 -43.32 -15.09 -2.44
N SER A 347 -42.28 -15.88 -2.60
CA SER A 347 -42.21 -17.25 -2.12
C SER A 347 -41.08 -17.40 -1.15
N THR A 348 -41.36 -17.95 0.03
CA THR A 348 -40.39 -18.07 1.12
C THR A 348 -40.00 -19.53 1.32
N LYS A 349 -38.70 -19.78 1.49
CA LYS A 349 -38.14 -21.08 1.84
C LYS A 349 -37.26 -20.94 3.06
N LEU A 350 -37.20 -21.96 3.88
CA LEU A 350 -36.29 -22.03 5.00
C LEU A 350 -34.86 -22.27 4.50
N LEU A 351 -33.90 -21.43 4.87
CA LEU A 351 -32.47 -21.62 4.68
C LEU A 351 -31.83 -21.80 6.04
N THR A 352 -31.22 -22.95 6.30
CA THR A 352 -30.55 -23.27 7.56
C THR A 352 -29.07 -23.43 7.31
N PHE A 353 -28.27 -22.53 7.89
CA PHE A 353 -26.84 -22.72 8.02
C PHE A 353 -26.56 -23.53 9.29
N ASN A 354 -25.84 -24.62 9.17
CA ASN A 354 -25.46 -25.49 10.29
C ASN A 354 -23.94 -25.43 10.46
N ASN A 355 -23.47 -24.80 11.51
CA ASN A 355 -22.06 -24.75 11.86
C ASN A 355 -21.68 -26.08 12.53
N LYS A 356 -20.86 -26.87 11.86
CA LYS A 356 -20.31 -28.14 12.35
C LYS A 356 -18.98 -27.96 13.09
N SER A 357 -18.44 -26.74 13.10
CA SER A 357 -17.14 -26.44 13.71
C SER A 357 -17.25 -26.27 15.22
N HIS A 358 -16.18 -26.58 15.92
CA HIS A 358 -16.04 -26.32 17.36
C HIS A 358 -15.77 -24.86 17.72
N LEU A 359 -15.71 -23.97 16.73
CA LEU A 359 -15.59 -22.52 16.87
C LEU A 359 -16.72 -21.81 16.12
N SER A 360 -16.95 -20.56 16.47
CA SER A 360 -17.87 -19.71 15.71
C SER A 360 -17.38 -19.53 14.28
N ALA A 361 -18.26 -19.67 13.31
CA ALA A 361 -17.92 -19.53 11.88
C ALA A 361 -18.59 -18.30 11.27
N ASN A 362 -17.90 -17.67 10.32
CA ASN A 362 -18.36 -16.48 9.63
C ASN A 362 -18.74 -16.81 8.19
N VAL A 363 -19.96 -16.49 7.80
CA VAL A 363 -20.49 -16.65 6.44
C VAL A 363 -20.74 -15.27 5.85
N ILE A 364 -20.14 -14.99 4.70
CA ILE A 364 -20.37 -13.76 3.94
C ILE A 364 -21.52 -14.00 2.96
N VAL A 365 -22.51 -13.13 3.05
CA VAL A 365 -23.65 -13.04 2.14
C VAL A 365 -23.50 -11.76 1.33
N ASN A 366 -23.37 -11.92 0.01
CA ASN A 366 -23.35 -10.80 -0.92
C ASN A 366 -24.42 -11.02 -2.00
N LEU A 367 -25.57 -10.40 -1.80
CA LEU A 367 -26.70 -10.44 -2.74
C LEU A 367 -26.58 -9.39 -3.88
N ASN A 368 -25.50 -8.59 -3.89
CA ASN A 368 -25.20 -7.64 -4.97
C ASN A 368 -24.13 -8.15 -5.95
N SER A 369 -23.50 -9.28 -5.62
CA SER A 369 -22.40 -9.83 -6.43
C SER A 369 -22.83 -10.32 -7.83
N ASP A 370 -24.11 -10.62 -7.99
CA ASP A 370 -24.69 -11.12 -9.26
C ASP A 370 -26.10 -10.54 -9.44
N LEU A 371 -26.41 -10.08 -10.64
CA LEU A 371 -27.73 -9.54 -11.00
C LEU A 371 -28.86 -10.56 -10.73
N ARG A 372 -28.57 -11.86 -10.83
CA ARG A 372 -29.50 -12.94 -10.52
C ARG A 372 -29.95 -12.99 -9.06
N PHE A 373 -29.20 -12.36 -8.13
CA PHE A 373 -29.62 -12.23 -6.73
C PHE A 373 -30.56 -11.06 -6.46
N ARG A 374 -30.83 -10.21 -7.46
CA ARG A 374 -31.59 -8.97 -7.31
C ARG A 374 -32.97 -9.20 -6.70
N ASP A 375 -33.62 -10.30 -7.08
CA ASP A 375 -34.96 -10.64 -6.66
C ASP A 375 -35.02 -11.57 -5.44
N PHE A 376 -33.87 -11.75 -4.76
CA PHE A 376 -33.76 -12.56 -3.54
C PHE A 376 -33.45 -11.74 -2.32
N LYS A 377 -34.02 -12.14 -1.16
CA LYS A 377 -33.81 -11.55 0.15
C LYS A 377 -33.53 -12.63 1.17
N LEU A 378 -32.78 -12.28 2.21
CA LEU A 378 -32.47 -13.16 3.33
C LEU A 378 -32.82 -12.44 4.62
N ILE A 379 -33.72 -13.00 5.42
CA ILE A 379 -34.18 -12.42 6.67
C ILE A 379 -33.97 -13.43 7.81
N LEU A 380 -33.25 -13.01 8.87
CA LEU A 380 -33.08 -13.84 10.06
C LEU A 380 -34.43 -14.02 10.77
N GLN A 381 -34.78 -15.26 11.13
CA GLN A 381 -35.98 -15.52 11.91
C GLN A 381 -35.83 -14.94 13.33
N GLU A 382 -36.88 -14.34 13.86
CA GLU A 382 -36.83 -13.67 15.18
C GLU A 382 -36.37 -14.58 16.32
N LYS A 383 -36.75 -15.84 16.30
CA LYS A 383 -36.35 -16.86 17.27
C LYS A 383 -34.85 -17.13 17.32
N GLU A 384 -34.15 -16.78 16.28
CA GLU A 384 -32.71 -17.01 16.15
C GLU A 384 -31.85 -15.91 16.79
N LYS A 385 -32.46 -14.73 17.05
CA LYS A 385 -31.76 -13.60 17.71
C LYS A 385 -31.27 -13.97 19.11
N GLU A 386 -31.98 -14.85 19.82
CA GLU A 386 -31.63 -15.31 21.17
C GLU A 386 -30.41 -16.28 21.20
N LYS A 387 -30.04 -16.88 20.07
CA LYS A 387 -28.95 -17.86 19.98
C LYS A 387 -27.55 -17.24 19.84
N GLY A 388 -27.42 -15.92 19.91
CA GLY A 388 -26.12 -15.25 19.77
C GLY A 388 -25.61 -15.17 18.33
N ILE A 389 -26.51 -15.31 17.32
CA ILE A 389 -26.19 -15.08 15.92
C ILE A 389 -26.03 -13.58 15.71
N ILE A 390 -24.89 -13.17 15.15
CA ILE A 390 -24.55 -11.77 14.90
C ILE A 390 -24.54 -11.50 13.40
N ILE A 391 -25.26 -10.48 12.96
CA ILE A 391 -25.24 -10.00 11.58
C ILE A 391 -24.57 -8.61 11.59
N LYS A 392 -23.52 -8.45 10.79
CA LYS A 392 -22.81 -7.18 10.61
C LYS A 392 -22.78 -6.79 9.13
N PRO A 393 -23.03 -5.53 8.79
CA PRO A 393 -22.79 -5.05 7.42
C PRO A 393 -21.31 -5.23 7.08
N LEU A 394 -21.00 -5.51 5.81
CA LEU A 394 -19.63 -5.52 5.32
C LEU A 394 -19.16 -4.07 5.16
N GLU A 395 -18.14 -3.70 5.91
CA GLU A 395 -17.48 -2.40 5.75
C GLU A 395 -16.76 -2.40 4.39
N LYS A 396 -17.06 -1.41 3.55
CA LYS A 396 -16.25 -1.17 2.34
C LYS A 396 -14.89 -0.68 2.78
N GLU A 397 -13.82 -1.41 2.45
CA GLU A 397 -12.46 -0.91 2.59
C GLU A 397 -12.36 0.46 1.90
N LYS A 398 -12.11 1.52 2.69
CA LYS A 398 -11.73 2.81 2.15
C LYS A 398 -10.38 2.60 1.47
N LYS A 399 -10.34 2.64 0.14
CA LYS A 399 -9.10 2.84 -0.60
C LYS A 399 -8.52 4.16 -0.11
N ASP A 400 -7.31 4.11 0.43
CA ASP A 400 -6.50 5.27 0.78
C ASP A 400 -6.30 6.14 -0.48
N GLU A 401 -7.14 7.14 -0.63
CA GLU A 401 -6.84 8.30 -1.44
C GLU A 401 -6.08 9.26 -0.51
N THR A 402 -4.80 9.39 -0.77
CA THR A 402 -3.93 10.42 -0.20
C THR A 402 -4.51 11.79 -0.52
N PHE A 403 -5.09 12.44 0.48
CA PHE A 403 -5.39 13.87 0.46
C PHE A 403 -4.41 14.59 1.39
N GLU A 404 -3.79 15.61 0.83
CA GLU A 404 -2.97 16.61 1.50
C GLU A 404 -3.79 17.32 2.57
N GLU A 405 -3.20 17.47 3.74
CA GLU A 405 -3.75 18.22 4.87
C GLU A 405 -3.76 19.71 4.55
N GLU A 406 -4.96 20.30 4.51
CA GLU A 406 -5.14 21.72 4.82
C GLU A 406 -5.77 21.84 6.21
N GLU A 407 -5.02 22.47 7.09
CA GLU A 407 -5.45 22.88 8.43
C GLU A 407 -6.62 23.87 8.33
N SER A 408 -7.71 23.60 9.05
CA SER A 408 -8.65 24.64 9.48
C SER A 408 -9.33 24.28 10.79
N GLU A 409 -9.23 25.21 11.66
CA GLU A 409 -9.58 25.42 13.06
C GLU A 409 -10.90 24.84 13.59
N GLU A 410 -10.82 24.50 14.86
CA GLU A 410 -11.86 24.04 15.77
C GLU A 410 -13.06 24.99 15.89
N GLU A 411 -14.26 24.44 15.87
CA GLU A 411 -15.40 24.94 16.65
C GLU A 411 -16.14 23.76 17.30
N GLU A 412 -16.02 23.67 18.60
CA GLU A 412 -16.86 22.83 19.46
C GLU A 412 -18.32 23.28 19.37
N LYS A 413 -19.21 22.35 19.05
CA LYS A 413 -20.64 22.47 19.40
C LYS A 413 -21.12 21.15 20.02
N ASN A 414 -21.36 21.20 21.29
CA ASN A 414 -22.19 20.27 22.03
C ASN A 414 -23.61 20.28 21.47
N GLU A 415 -24.10 19.16 20.99
CA GLU A 415 -25.52 18.88 20.84
C GLU A 415 -25.80 17.50 21.48
N GLU A 416 -26.46 17.54 22.62
CA GLU A 416 -27.18 16.41 23.19
C GLU A 416 -28.28 16.03 22.20
N ASP A 417 -28.19 14.85 21.61
CA ASP A 417 -29.25 14.33 20.75
C ASP A 417 -29.78 13.02 21.31
N ASP A 418 -30.98 13.18 21.89
CA ASP A 418 -31.90 12.13 22.30
C ASP A 418 -32.44 11.42 21.05
N SER A 419 -31.70 10.41 20.57
CA SER A 419 -32.12 9.60 19.43
C SER A 419 -32.87 8.36 19.90
N SER A 420 -34.19 8.49 19.98
CA SER A 420 -35.09 7.35 19.87
C SER A 420 -34.71 6.47 18.68
N GLU A 421 -34.33 5.23 18.95
CA GLU A 421 -34.11 4.16 17.98
C GLU A 421 -35.36 3.97 17.09
N LYS A 422 -35.38 4.64 15.95
CA LYS A 422 -36.21 4.20 14.84
C LYS A 422 -35.45 3.09 14.12
N GLU A 423 -35.88 1.84 14.33
CA GLU A 423 -35.52 0.70 13.47
C GLU A 423 -35.85 1.01 12.01
N ASN A 424 -34.91 1.63 11.31
CA ASN A 424 -34.89 1.59 9.86
C ASN A 424 -34.26 0.25 9.47
N SER A 425 -35.09 -0.76 9.23
CA SER A 425 -34.69 -2.00 8.56
C SER A 425 -34.28 -1.69 7.12
N HIS A 426 -33.11 -1.11 6.93
CA HIS A 426 -32.45 -1.13 5.62
C HIS A 426 -32.14 -2.59 5.30
N GLU A 427 -32.74 -3.11 4.24
CA GLU A 427 -32.45 -4.44 3.73
C GLU A 427 -30.94 -4.57 3.47
N LEU A 428 -30.24 -5.20 4.41
CA LEU A 428 -28.82 -5.49 4.25
C LEU A 428 -28.69 -6.50 3.10
N ARG A 429 -27.98 -6.12 2.06
CA ARG A 429 -27.70 -6.99 0.91
C ARG A 429 -26.27 -7.53 0.91
N GLU A 430 -25.39 -6.91 1.69
CA GLU A 430 -24.00 -7.33 1.89
C GLU A 430 -23.72 -7.35 3.37
N PHE A 431 -23.56 -8.54 3.93
CA PHE A 431 -23.36 -8.70 5.37
C PHE A 431 -22.64 -9.99 5.71
N MET A 432 -22.08 -10.05 6.90
CA MET A 432 -21.44 -11.22 7.48
C MET A 432 -22.31 -11.76 8.61
N ILE A 433 -22.53 -13.07 8.57
CA ILE A 433 -23.24 -13.82 9.60
C ILE A 433 -22.19 -14.55 10.45
N THR A 434 -22.16 -14.31 11.75
CA THR A 434 -21.39 -15.10 12.71
C THR A 434 -22.31 -16.12 13.37
N ILE A 435 -22.03 -17.41 13.15
CA ILE A 435 -22.82 -18.53 13.69
C ILE A 435 -22.01 -19.15 14.82
N PRO A 436 -22.55 -19.22 16.06
CA PRO A 436 -21.87 -19.85 17.18
C PRO A 436 -21.47 -21.31 16.89
N LYS A 437 -20.51 -21.83 17.66
CA LYS A 437 -20.05 -23.22 17.52
C LYS A 437 -21.22 -24.20 17.65
N GLU A 438 -21.24 -25.19 16.77
CA GLU A 438 -22.22 -26.30 16.78
C GLU A 438 -23.69 -25.87 16.73
N GLU A 439 -23.95 -24.58 16.38
CA GLU A 439 -25.30 -24.02 16.30
C GLU A 439 -25.82 -23.93 14.87
N LYS A 440 -27.16 -23.77 14.77
CA LYS A 440 -27.89 -23.57 13.52
C LYS A 440 -28.47 -22.17 13.44
N ALA A 441 -28.35 -21.55 12.28
CA ALA A 441 -28.95 -20.25 11.98
C ALA A 441 -30.02 -20.40 10.90
N ASN A 442 -31.27 -20.09 11.21
CA ASN A 442 -32.42 -20.20 10.33
C ASN A 442 -32.79 -18.84 9.74
N PHE A 443 -32.90 -18.81 8.42
CA PHE A 443 -33.28 -17.64 7.66
C PHE A 443 -34.48 -17.92 6.77
N ASP A 444 -35.31 -16.91 6.60
CA ASP A 444 -36.30 -16.88 5.56
C ASP A 444 -35.64 -16.44 4.25
N PHE A 445 -35.50 -17.38 3.31
CA PHE A 445 -34.96 -17.13 1.99
C PHE A 445 -36.12 -16.84 1.03
N ILE A 446 -36.22 -15.59 0.61
CA ILE A 446 -37.38 -15.07 -0.10
C ILE A 446 -36.99 -14.80 -1.55
N PHE A 447 -37.82 -15.33 -2.47
CA PHE A 447 -37.78 -14.97 -3.87
C PHE A 447 -38.96 -14.04 -4.17
N CYS A 448 -38.68 -12.84 -4.68
CA CYS A 448 -39.66 -11.83 -5.06
C CYS A 448 -39.25 -11.21 -6.40
N PRO A 449 -39.79 -11.72 -7.54
CA PRO A 449 -39.42 -11.23 -8.85
C PRO A 449 -39.88 -9.78 -9.07
N ASN A 450 -38.92 -8.86 -9.06
CA ASN A 450 -39.11 -7.41 -9.26
C ASN A 450 -38.47 -6.91 -10.56
N SER A 451 -37.69 -7.74 -11.24
CA SER A 451 -37.02 -7.41 -12.50
C SER A 451 -37.75 -7.92 -13.71
N PHE A 452 -37.67 -7.20 -14.83
CA PHE A 452 -38.28 -7.60 -16.09
C PHE A 452 -37.36 -8.47 -16.96
N ASP A 453 -36.11 -8.68 -16.54
CA ASP A 453 -35.03 -9.14 -17.43
C ASP A 453 -34.95 -10.68 -17.59
N THR A 454 -35.54 -11.47 -16.69
CA THR A 454 -35.44 -12.94 -16.75
C THR A 454 -36.67 -13.61 -16.20
N ASP A 455 -37.21 -14.58 -16.96
CA ASP A 455 -38.43 -15.31 -16.58
C ASP A 455 -38.14 -16.58 -15.76
N VAL A 456 -36.96 -17.15 -15.89
CA VAL A 456 -36.55 -18.38 -15.18
C VAL A 456 -35.22 -18.19 -14.51
N PHE A 457 -35.17 -18.51 -13.22
CA PHE A 457 -33.97 -18.50 -12.39
C PHE A 457 -33.59 -19.94 -12.07
N ASP A 458 -32.55 -20.43 -12.75
CA ASP A 458 -31.94 -21.74 -12.46
C ASP A 458 -30.44 -21.57 -12.35
N PHE A 459 -29.95 -21.46 -11.10
CA PHE A 459 -28.54 -21.29 -10.85
C PHE A 459 -28.13 -21.76 -9.45
N GLU A 460 -26.83 -21.90 -9.24
CA GLU A 460 -26.29 -22.38 -7.98
C GLU A 460 -26.02 -21.19 -7.02
N THR A 461 -26.53 -21.32 -5.80
CA THR A 461 -26.15 -20.41 -4.68
C THR A 461 -24.78 -20.80 -4.17
N ASN A 462 -23.92 -19.82 -4.00
CA ASN A 462 -22.61 -19.99 -3.38
C ASN A 462 -22.35 -18.85 -2.41
N PHE A 463 -22.66 -19.07 -1.13
CA PHE A 463 -22.24 -18.15 -0.06
C PHE A 463 -20.79 -18.44 0.31
N GLN A 464 -20.06 -17.42 0.74
CA GLN A 464 -18.65 -17.55 1.07
C GLN A 464 -18.47 -17.86 2.56
N LEU A 465 -17.76 -18.93 2.88
CA LEU A 465 -17.34 -19.26 4.23
C LEU A 465 -15.93 -18.66 4.46
N VAL A 466 -15.81 -17.79 5.45
CA VAL A 466 -14.53 -17.17 5.80
C VAL A 466 -13.57 -18.25 6.31
N GLY A 467 -12.38 -18.34 5.72
CA GLY A 467 -11.38 -19.33 6.08
C GLY A 467 -11.55 -20.69 5.40
N ALA A 468 -12.58 -20.90 4.58
CA ALA A 468 -12.66 -22.07 3.72
C ALA A 468 -11.94 -21.81 2.38
N ASN A 469 -11.45 -22.90 1.76
CA ASN A 469 -10.87 -22.83 0.42
C ASN A 469 -11.96 -22.61 -0.65
N GLU A 470 -11.56 -22.24 -1.87
CA GLU A 470 -12.47 -21.96 -2.99
C GLU A 470 -13.31 -23.19 -3.43
N GLU A 471 -12.84 -24.42 -3.15
CA GLU A 471 -13.53 -25.67 -3.50
C GLU A 471 -14.61 -26.06 -2.50
N TYR A 472 -14.81 -25.29 -1.43
CA TYR A 472 -15.77 -25.62 -0.39
C TYR A 472 -17.21 -25.66 -0.92
N LYS A 473 -17.84 -26.86 -0.88
CA LYS A 473 -19.17 -27.11 -1.44
C LYS A 473 -20.31 -27.08 -0.42
N GLY A 474 -20.00 -26.93 0.86
CA GLY A 474 -20.99 -26.95 1.94
C GLY A 474 -22.09 -25.89 1.80
N LEU A 475 -21.75 -24.75 1.22
CA LEU A 475 -22.65 -23.61 1.02
C LEU A 475 -23.17 -23.46 -0.42
N ARG A 476 -22.99 -24.46 -1.30
CA ARG A 476 -23.46 -24.46 -2.67
C ARG A 476 -24.77 -25.25 -2.80
N ARG A 477 -25.82 -24.62 -3.31
CA ARG A 477 -27.11 -25.27 -3.52
C ARG A 477 -27.78 -24.75 -4.80
N LYS A 478 -28.47 -25.63 -5.51
CA LYS A 478 -29.27 -25.25 -6.67
C LYS A 478 -30.52 -24.51 -6.24
N ARG A 479 -30.88 -23.50 -7.00
CA ARG A 479 -32.10 -22.73 -6.87
C ARG A 479 -32.87 -22.74 -8.16
N TYR A 480 -34.17 -22.90 -8.04
CA TYR A 480 -35.10 -22.78 -9.14
C TYR A 480 -36.23 -21.83 -8.75
N GLY A 481 -36.58 -20.94 -9.64
CA GLY A 481 -37.74 -20.08 -9.52
C GLY A 481 -38.15 -19.61 -10.90
N LYS A 482 -39.43 -19.54 -11.14
CA LYS A 482 -39.98 -19.04 -12.40
C LYS A 482 -40.86 -17.84 -12.10
N LYS A 483 -40.60 -16.75 -12.79
CA LYS A 483 -41.52 -15.63 -12.84
C LYS A 483 -42.71 -16.04 -13.69
N ILE A 484 -43.88 -15.93 -13.12
CA ILE A 484 -45.13 -16.10 -13.86
C ILE A 484 -45.56 -14.72 -14.31
N ASP A 485 -45.82 -14.57 -15.62
CA ASP A 485 -46.36 -13.34 -16.13
C ASP A 485 -47.69 -13.05 -15.43
N SER A 486 -47.80 -11.80 -14.98
CA SER A 486 -49.05 -11.31 -14.43
C SER A 486 -50.16 -11.47 -15.48
N VAL A 487 -51.27 -12.01 -15.07
CA VAL A 487 -52.45 -12.12 -15.95
C VAL A 487 -52.91 -10.76 -16.48
N ILE A 488 -52.46 -9.69 -15.80
CA ILE A 488 -52.82 -8.29 -16.08
C ILE A 488 -51.61 -7.36 -16.09
N THR A 489 -51.57 -6.46 -17.05
CA THR A 489 -50.66 -5.29 -17.07
C THR A 489 -51.33 -4.07 -16.48
N ILE A 490 -50.57 -3.26 -15.74
CA ILE A 490 -51.01 -2.00 -15.18
C ILE A 490 -49.98 -0.94 -15.55
N SER A 491 -50.44 0.20 -16.08
CA SER A 491 -49.53 1.26 -16.54
C SER A 491 -48.67 1.83 -15.39
N ASP A 492 -49.27 2.00 -14.22
CA ASP A 492 -48.65 2.66 -13.06
C ASP A 492 -49.01 1.96 -11.74
N MET A 493 -48.05 1.44 -11.03
CA MET A 493 -48.21 0.86 -9.69
C MET A 493 -48.14 1.90 -8.57
N VAL A 494 -47.66 3.11 -8.88
CA VAL A 494 -47.57 4.27 -7.96
C VAL A 494 -48.17 5.48 -8.67
N VAL A 495 -49.34 5.90 -8.23
CA VAL A 495 -50.04 7.06 -8.76
C VAL A 495 -49.77 8.28 -7.90
N LYS A 496 -48.95 9.21 -8.41
CA LYS A 496 -48.62 10.46 -7.72
C LYS A 496 -49.45 11.59 -8.28
N PHE A 497 -50.22 12.24 -7.41
CA PHE A 497 -50.98 13.43 -7.79
C PHE A 497 -50.17 14.69 -7.60
N PRO A 498 -50.38 15.73 -8.41
CA PRO A 498 -49.75 17.02 -8.18
C PRO A 498 -50.27 17.65 -6.89
N LYS A 499 -49.55 18.64 -6.37
CA LYS A 499 -50.01 19.43 -5.21
C LYS A 499 -51.36 20.05 -5.53
N THR A 500 -52.36 19.76 -4.70
CA THR A 500 -53.74 20.18 -4.91
C THR A 500 -54.13 21.23 -3.87
N PHE A 501 -54.55 22.41 -4.36
CA PHE A 501 -54.97 23.50 -3.49
C PHE A 501 -56.39 23.27 -2.95
N ILE A 502 -56.54 23.53 -1.65
CA ILE A 502 -57.82 23.40 -0.94
C ILE A 502 -58.45 24.78 -0.80
N TYR A 503 -59.70 24.90 -1.23
CA TYR A 503 -60.49 26.13 -1.12
C TYR A 503 -61.74 25.89 -0.26
N GLU A 504 -62.12 26.86 0.56
CA GLU A 504 -63.21 26.70 1.53
C GLU A 504 -64.60 26.39 0.90
N ASN A 505 -64.88 26.85 -0.32
CA ASN A 505 -66.17 26.71 -0.94
C ASN A 505 -66.15 26.06 -2.33
N ILE A 506 -65.00 25.49 -2.71
CA ILE A 506 -64.84 24.87 -4.04
C ILE A 506 -64.12 23.52 -3.83
N THR A 507 -64.74 22.44 -4.26
CA THR A 507 -64.10 21.12 -4.31
C THR A 507 -63.12 21.12 -5.46
N ASN A 508 -61.81 21.15 -5.12
CA ASN A 508 -60.76 21.02 -6.08
C ASN A 508 -60.22 19.58 -6.08
N PHE A 509 -60.02 19.03 -7.24
CA PHE A 509 -59.56 17.63 -7.38
C PHE A 509 -58.66 17.50 -8.61
N HIS A 510 -57.80 16.48 -8.54
CA HIS A 510 -57.02 16.03 -9.70
C HIS A 510 -57.37 14.58 -10.01
N THR A 511 -57.60 14.27 -11.29
CA THR A 511 -57.83 12.95 -11.78
C THR A 511 -56.60 12.43 -12.54
N LYS A 512 -56.17 11.21 -12.24
CA LYS A 512 -55.17 10.50 -13.01
C LYS A 512 -55.77 9.19 -13.54
N GLU A 513 -55.39 8.90 -14.77
CA GLU A 513 -55.79 7.69 -15.47
C GLU A 513 -54.70 6.64 -15.36
N ILE A 514 -55.05 5.44 -14.97
CA ILE A 514 -54.23 4.25 -15.11
C ILE A 514 -54.88 3.31 -16.13
N LYS A 515 -54.06 2.57 -16.87
CA LYS A 515 -54.56 1.61 -17.86
C LYS A 515 -54.30 0.20 -17.38
N ILE A 516 -55.31 -0.64 -17.45
CA ILE A 516 -55.19 -2.08 -17.16
C ILE A 516 -55.49 -2.87 -18.41
N GLY A 517 -54.70 -3.88 -18.72
CA GLY A 517 -54.86 -4.73 -19.89
C GLY A 517 -54.58 -6.20 -19.59
N SER A 518 -55.09 -7.12 -20.40
CA SER A 518 -54.80 -8.54 -20.27
C SER A 518 -53.46 -8.86 -20.93
N VAL A 519 -52.59 -9.60 -20.24
CA VAL A 519 -51.37 -10.17 -20.83
C VAL A 519 -51.71 -11.47 -21.60
N GLN A 520 -52.73 -12.19 -21.15
CA GLN A 520 -53.16 -13.44 -21.74
C GLN A 520 -54.42 -13.19 -22.58
N GLN A 521 -54.23 -12.92 -23.87
CA GLN A 521 -55.33 -12.59 -24.78
C GLN A 521 -56.40 -13.66 -24.91
N ASN A 522 -56.09 -14.93 -24.60
CA ASN A 522 -57.01 -16.06 -24.69
C ASN A 522 -57.91 -16.25 -23.46
N LYS A 523 -57.77 -15.45 -22.43
CA LYS A 523 -58.57 -15.54 -21.20
C LYS A 523 -59.33 -14.24 -20.92
N SER A 524 -60.60 -14.38 -20.49
CA SER A 524 -61.30 -13.23 -19.95
C SER A 524 -60.90 -12.96 -18.52
N LEU A 525 -60.82 -11.69 -18.15
CA LEU A 525 -60.42 -11.24 -16.82
C LEU A 525 -61.52 -10.40 -16.17
N LYS A 526 -61.96 -10.78 -14.99
CA LYS A 526 -62.84 -9.95 -14.14
C LYS A 526 -61.98 -9.25 -13.13
N TRP A 527 -62.08 -7.94 -13.03
CA TRP A 527 -61.31 -7.15 -12.12
C TRP A 527 -62.17 -6.32 -11.17
N SER A 528 -61.67 -6.06 -9.96
CA SER A 528 -62.32 -5.22 -8.98
C SER A 528 -61.31 -4.56 -8.05
N PHE A 529 -61.56 -3.32 -7.69
CA PHE A 529 -60.74 -2.61 -6.68
C PHE A 529 -61.31 -2.84 -5.29
N ILE A 530 -60.45 -3.19 -4.35
CA ILE A 530 -60.73 -3.29 -2.95
C ILE A 530 -60.05 -2.10 -2.27
N LEU A 531 -60.85 -1.22 -1.71
CA LEU A 531 -60.37 -0.05 -0.97
C LEU A 531 -60.42 -0.37 0.54
N PRO A 532 -59.36 -0.01 1.31
CA PRO A 532 -59.40 -0.09 2.77
C PRO A 532 -60.47 0.81 3.36
N ASP A 533 -61.12 0.36 4.45
CA ASP A 533 -62.17 1.11 5.16
C ASP A 533 -61.74 2.50 5.55
N GLU A 534 -60.48 2.68 5.99
CA GLU A 534 -59.89 3.99 6.32
C GLU A 534 -59.91 4.97 5.15
N MET A 535 -59.60 4.47 3.95
CA MET A 535 -59.57 5.26 2.73
C MET A 535 -60.98 5.64 2.28
N ILE A 536 -61.94 4.73 2.45
CA ILE A 536 -63.37 4.99 2.16
C ILE A 536 -63.88 6.07 3.10
N ASN A 537 -63.56 6.00 4.40
CA ASN A 537 -64.00 6.96 5.40
C ASN A 537 -63.38 8.37 5.25
N GLU A 538 -62.10 8.43 4.85
CA GLU A 538 -61.47 9.72 4.55
C GLU A 538 -62.08 10.37 3.30
N GLY A 539 -62.45 9.57 2.30
CA GLY A 539 -63.06 10.05 1.02
C GLY A 539 -62.19 11.03 0.27
N VAL A 540 -60.88 10.83 0.32
CA VAL A 540 -59.86 11.69 -0.31
C VAL A 540 -59.42 11.14 -1.68
N PHE A 541 -59.36 9.81 -1.77
CA PHE A 541 -59.16 9.13 -3.02
C PHE A 541 -60.42 8.40 -3.44
N ASP A 542 -60.84 8.57 -4.66
CA ASP A 542 -61.97 7.80 -5.23
C ASP A 542 -61.54 7.17 -6.57
N ILE A 543 -62.10 6.02 -6.89
CA ILE A 543 -61.86 5.28 -8.11
C ILE A 543 -63.17 5.20 -8.89
N ILE A 544 -63.15 5.77 -10.08
CA ILE A 544 -64.26 5.67 -10.99
C ILE A 544 -64.19 4.32 -11.72
N ASN A 545 -65.26 3.59 -11.77
CA ASN A 545 -65.33 2.19 -12.29
C ASN A 545 -64.53 1.20 -11.43
N LYS A 546 -65.05 0.85 -10.24
CA LYS A 546 -64.41 -0.04 -9.27
C LYS A 546 -64.38 -1.52 -9.67
N LYS A 547 -65.04 -1.92 -10.73
CA LYS A 547 -65.12 -3.29 -11.24
C LYS A 547 -65.45 -3.34 -12.74
N GLY A 548 -65.00 -4.39 -13.41
CA GLY A 548 -65.25 -4.58 -14.81
C GLY A 548 -64.75 -5.93 -15.33
N GLU A 549 -64.79 -6.11 -16.62
CA GLU A 549 -64.33 -7.31 -17.30
C GLU A 549 -63.50 -6.91 -18.54
N ILE A 550 -62.45 -7.66 -18.83
CA ILE A 550 -61.66 -7.60 -20.06
C ILE A 550 -61.99 -8.88 -20.80
N PRO A 551 -62.65 -8.85 -21.95
CA PRO A 551 -63.01 -10.02 -22.71
C PRO A 551 -61.79 -10.76 -23.27
N ALA A 552 -61.92 -12.09 -23.48
CA ALA A 552 -60.91 -12.86 -24.17
C ALA A 552 -60.77 -12.42 -25.63
N ASN A 553 -59.57 -12.58 -26.19
CA ASN A 553 -59.24 -12.29 -27.59
C ASN A 553 -59.39 -10.83 -28.02
N GLN A 554 -59.31 -9.89 -27.06
CA GLN A 554 -59.33 -8.47 -27.35
C GLN A 554 -58.10 -7.81 -26.71
N ASP A 555 -57.34 -7.05 -27.51
CA ASP A 555 -56.22 -6.26 -27.03
C ASP A 555 -56.78 -4.90 -26.58
N ILE A 556 -57.51 -4.93 -25.46
CA ILE A 556 -58.19 -3.76 -24.92
C ILE A 556 -57.52 -3.34 -23.62
N PHE A 557 -57.15 -2.08 -23.52
CA PHE A 557 -56.82 -1.41 -22.27
C PHE A 557 -58.05 -0.72 -21.72
N VAL A 558 -58.38 -1.05 -20.47
CA VAL A 558 -59.44 -0.36 -19.74
C VAL A 558 -58.82 0.78 -18.96
N SER A 559 -59.33 2.00 -19.21
CA SER A 559 -58.90 3.20 -18.48
C SER A 559 -59.64 3.32 -17.16
N ILE A 560 -58.93 3.44 -16.08
CA ILE A 560 -59.44 3.62 -14.73
C ILE A 560 -59.00 5.01 -14.25
N GLU A 561 -59.99 5.85 -13.93
CA GLU A 561 -59.77 7.16 -13.39
C GLU A 561 -59.69 7.10 -11.85
N ILE A 562 -58.62 7.63 -11.28
CA ILE A 562 -58.44 7.79 -9.86
C ILE A 562 -58.42 9.29 -9.55
N THR A 563 -59.27 9.68 -8.64
CA THR A 563 -59.43 11.11 -8.25
C THR A 563 -58.88 11.34 -6.86
N PHE A 564 -58.15 12.42 -6.71
CA PHE A 564 -57.60 12.90 -5.45
C PHE A 564 -58.25 14.25 -5.06
N MET A 565 -58.92 14.23 -3.90
CA MET A 565 -59.69 15.38 -3.38
C MET A 565 -59.28 15.66 -1.90
N PRO A 566 -58.18 16.38 -1.69
CA PRO A 566 -57.68 16.63 -0.34
C PRO A 566 -58.61 17.56 0.43
N LYS A 567 -58.88 17.23 1.71
CA LYS A 567 -59.70 18.01 2.62
C LYS A 567 -58.92 18.82 3.65
N VAL A 568 -57.69 18.38 3.94
CA VAL A 568 -56.79 18.99 4.92
C VAL A 568 -55.40 19.15 4.35
N GLN A 569 -54.64 20.13 4.81
CA GLN A 569 -53.23 20.31 4.41
C GLN A 569 -52.39 19.23 5.06
N LYS A 570 -52.09 18.17 4.32
CA LYS A 570 -51.17 17.10 4.67
C LYS A 570 -50.76 16.31 3.42
N GLU A 571 -49.73 15.48 3.57
CA GLU A 571 -49.46 14.41 2.64
C GLU A 571 -50.45 13.26 2.85
N TYR A 572 -50.97 12.71 1.79
CA TYR A 572 -51.87 11.56 1.77
C TYR A 572 -51.17 10.39 1.09
N LYS A 573 -51.15 9.25 1.72
CA LYS A 573 -50.63 8.00 1.21
C LYS A 573 -51.69 6.91 1.38
N GLY A 574 -52.11 6.28 0.30
CA GLY A 574 -53.10 5.21 0.31
C GLY A 574 -52.64 4.01 -0.51
N GLN A 575 -53.23 2.88 -0.23
CA GLN A 575 -53.01 1.65 -1.00
C GLN A 575 -54.35 1.06 -1.36
N VAL A 576 -54.52 0.71 -2.65
CA VAL A 576 -55.71 0.04 -3.14
C VAL A 576 -55.31 -1.29 -3.75
N THR A 577 -56.11 -2.34 -3.54
CA THR A 577 -55.84 -3.65 -4.10
C THR A 577 -56.70 -3.88 -5.32
N LEU A 578 -56.07 -4.08 -6.48
CA LEU A 578 -56.74 -4.57 -7.68
C LEU A 578 -56.77 -6.10 -7.62
N ARG A 579 -57.96 -6.66 -7.44
CA ARG A 579 -58.23 -8.09 -7.50
C ARG A 579 -58.66 -8.46 -8.90
N VAL A 580 -57.98 -9.44 -9.48
CA VAL A 580 -58.27 -9.95 -10.83
C VAL A 580 -58.58 -11.44 -10.74
N VAL A 581 -59.60 -11.87 -11.39
CA VAL A 581 -59.99 -13.30 -11.49
C VAL A 581 -60.00 -13.65 -12.97
N ASP A 582 -59.22 -14.66 -13.38
CA ASP A 582 -59.26 -15.16 -14.76
C ASP A 582 -60.39 -16.16 -15.00
N SER A 583 -60.57 -16.57 -16.26
CA SER A 583 -61.59 -17.53 -16.65
C SER A 583 -61.44 -18.91 -15.99
N ASP A 584 -60.24 -19.23 -15.48
CA ASP A 584 -59.94 -20.48 -14.78
C ASP A 584 -60.16 -20.37 -13.26
N GLY A 585 -60.60 -19.20 -12.79
CA GLY A 585 -60.85 -18.92 -11.40
C GLY A 585 -59.59 -18.56 -10.57
N ILE A 586 -58.42 -18.35 -11.22
CA ILE A 586 -57.20 -17.95 -10.54
C ILE A 586 -57.32 -16.49 -10.13
N ILE A 587 -57.02 -16.21 -8.87
CA ILE A 587 -57.12 -14.88 -8.29
C ILE A 587 -55.71 -14.26 -8.22
N THR A 588 -55.53 -13.09 -8.82
CA THR A 588 -54.32 -12.28 -8.72
C THR A 588 -54.66 -10.95 -8.05
N ASN A 589 -53.93 -10.57 -7.02
CA ASN A 589 -54.08 -9.29 -6.34
C ASN A 589 -52.84 -8.40 -6.64
N LYS A 590 -53.11 -7.16 -7.03
CA LYS A 590 -52.07 -6.14 -7.25
C LYS A 590 -52.33 -4.93 -6.39
N VAL A 591 -51.29 -4.43 -5.71
CA VAL A 591 -51.39 -3.26 -4.83
C VAL A 591 -50.91 -2.04 -5.59
N ILE A 592 -51.77 -1.04 -5.70
CA ILE A 592 -51.47 0.26 -6.32
C ILE A 592 -51.34 1.28 -5.19
N ARG A 593 -50.23 2.02 -5.14
CA ARG A 593 -49.98 3.08 -4.18
C ARG A 593 -50.46 4.41 -4.72
N LEU A 594 -51.14 5.18 -3.87
CA LEU A 594 -51.65 6.52 -4.19
C LEU A 594 -50.94 7.53 -3.29
N GLU A 595 -50.35 8.56 -3.89
CA GLU A 595 -49.64 9.62 -3.18
C GLU A 595 -50.14 10.99 -3.64
N GLY A 596 -50.48 11.89 -2.73
CA GLY A 596 -50.90 13.24 -3.02
C GLY A 596 -50.66 14.20 -1.87
N GLU A 597 -50.53 15.49 -2.15
CA GLU A 597 -50.32 16.55 -1.15
C GLU A 597 -51.43 17.62 -1.30
N GLY A 598 -52.17 17.84 -0.22
CA GLY A 598 -53.12 18.95 -0.10
C GLY A 598 -52.44 20.19 0.51
N GLN A 599 -52.60 21.36 -0.13
CA GLN A 599 -52.07 22.63 0.40
C GLN A 599 -53.14 23.71 0.38
N PHE A 600 -53.10 24.62 1.37
CA PHE A 600 -53.85 25.85 1.27
C PHE A 600 -53.08 26.85 0.36
N PRO A 601 -53.77 27.62 -0.50
CA PRO A 601 -53.12 28.67 -1.26
C PRO A 601 -52.48 29.69 -0.31
N ARG A 602 -51.21 29.97 -0.50
CA ARG A 602 -50.55 31.07 0.21
C ARG A 602 -50.89 32.39 -0.53
N LEU A 603 -51.45 33.34 0.23
CA LEU A 603 -51.64 34.74 -0.24
C LEU A 603 -50.30 35.44 -0.34
#